data_b8f79a5072b18a282d9be8e3382c2f04
#
_entry.id   b8f79a5072b18a282d9be8e3382c2f04
#
_cell.length_a   1.000
_cell.length_b   1.000
_cell.length_c   1.000
_cell.angle_alpha   90.00
_cell.angle_beta   90.00
_cell.angle_gamma   90.00
#
_symmetry.space_group_name_H-M   'P 1'
#
loop_
_entity.id
_entity.type
_entity.pdbx_description
1 polymer ?
#
loop_
_entity_poly.entity_id
_entity_poly.type
_entity_poly.pdbx_seq_one_letter_code
_entity_poly.pdbx_strand_id
1 'polypeptide(L)'
;MAKFLIFLFLFLAIIGKSYSEDSYYLTLRNNKVNLRQGPSFDYPVKLTYKKKFLPVLIVDKSYNFRKVIDHENNSGWIHISQLSKKKAALNISNNSIIFKKPSYYSKPLALLEKGRLCFVRKCKNDWCKINTGKFNGWIEKKFLRGRL
;
A
#
# COMPACT_ATOMS: atom_id res chain seq x y z
N MET A 1 17.97 -24.78 -56.09
CA MET A 1 18.27 -25.09 -54.68
C MET A 1 18.03 -23.85 -53.83
N ALA A 2 16.85 -23.78 -53.24
CA ALA A 2 16.44 -22.60 -52.42
C ALA A 2 16.78 -22.91 -50.96
N LYS A 3 17.64 -22.09 -50.36
CA LYS A 3 17.96 -22.14 -48.94
C LYS A 3 16.87 -21.41 -48.19
N PHE A 4 16.05 -22.18 -47.44
CA PHE A 4 15.06 -21.66 -46.51
C PHE A 4 15.80 -21.14 -45.24
N LEU A 5 15.82 -19.83 -45.06
CA LEU A 5 16.30 -19.18 -43.83
C LEU A 5 15.13 -19.14 -42.85
N ILE A 6 15.16 -20.02 -41.83
CA ILE A 6 14.21 -19.98 -40.73
C ILE A 6 14.67 -18.87 -39.78
N PHE A 7 13.97 -17.75 -39.79
CA PHE A 7 14.10 -16.69 -38.78
C PHE A 7 13.35 -17.14 -37.52
N LEU A 8 14.10 -17.60 -36.53
CA LEU A 8 13.58 -17.90 -35.20
C LEU A 8 13.40 -16.60 -34.45
N PHE A 9 12.18 -16.04 -34.46
CA PHE A 9 11.80 -14.90 -33.61
C PHE A 9 11.72 -15.37 -32.16
N LEU A 10 12.76 -15.05 -31.40
CA LEU A 10 12.77 -15.24 -29.96
C LEU A 10 11.87 -14.16 -29.34
N PHE A 11 10.59 -14.50 -29.11
CA PHE A 11 9.66 -13.66 -28.38
C PHE A 11 10.04 -13.69 -26.90
N LEU A 12 10.83 -12.70 -26.45
CA LEU A 12 11.05 -12.47 -25.04
C LEU A 12 9.72 -11.98 -24.43
N ALA A 13 8.95 -12.91 -23.88
CA ALA A 13 7.78 -12.56 -23.07
C ALA A 13 8.25 -11.84 -21.81
N ILE A 14 8.18 -10.52 -21.82
CA ILE A 14 8.28 -9.70 -20.61
C ILE A 14 7.04 -10.03 -19.78
N ILE A 15 7.20 -10.94 -18.82
CA ILE A 15 6.17 -11.24 -17.83
C ILE A 15 6.13 -10.04 -16.88
N GLY A 16 5.45 -8.98 -17.28
CA GLY A 16 5.06 -7.91 -16.39
C GLY A 16 4.14 -8.51 -15.32
N LYS A 17 4.46 -8.32 -14.05
CA LYS A 17 3.53 -8.64 -12.95
C LYS A 17 2.30 -7.74 -13.12
N SER A 18 1.31 -8.24 -13.84
CA SER A 18 -0.02 -7.63 -13.88
C SER A 18 -0.66 -7.85 -12.51
N TYR A 19 -0.69 -6.82 -11.68
CA TYR A 19 -1.61 -6.82 -10.55
C TYR A 19 -3.02 -6.68 -11.10
N SER A 20 -3.90 -7.60 -10.71
CA SER A 20 -5.32 -7.57 -11.06
C SER A 20 -5.91 -6.17 -10.79
N GLU A 21 -6.81 -5.69 -11.67
CA GLU A 21 -7.56 -4.45 -11.48
C GLU A 21 -8.35 -4.37 -10.16
N ASP A 22 -8.51 -5.51 -9.47
CA ASP A 22 -9.23 -5.65 -8.20
C ASP A 22 -8.35 -5.49 -6.95
N SER A 23 -7.11 -5.02 -7.06
CA SER A 23 -6.26 -4.78 -5.90
C SER A 23 -6.73 -3.57 -5.10
N TYR A 24 -6.77 -3.70 -3.77
CA TYR A 24 -7.24 -2.65 -2.86
C TYR A 24 -6.44 -2.66 -1.55
N TYR A 25 -6.47 -1.54 -0.83
CA TYR A 25 -5.78 -1.44 0.46
C TYR A 25 -6.71 -1.78 1.63
N LEU A 26 -6.16 -2.55 2.58
CA LEU A 26 -6.62 -2.66 3.95
C LEU A 26 -5.52 -2.20 4.90
N THR A 27 -5.83 -2.12 6.18
CA THR A 27 -4.86 -1.75 7.23
C THR A 27 -4.78 -2.84 8.29
N LEU A 28 -3.66 -2.95 8.97
CA LEU A 28 -3.50 -3.90 10.05
C LEU A 28 -4.36 -3.49 11.25
N ARG A 29 -5.06 -4.45 11.85
CA ARG A 29 -5.98 -4.20 12.96
C ARG A 29 -5.27 -4.04 14.30
N ASN A 30 -4.18 -4.75 14.50
CA ASN A 30 -3.50 -4.90 15.78
C ASN A 30 -2.03 -4.45 15.71
N ASN A 31 -1.43 -4.26 16.88
CA ASN A 31 0.00 -3.94 17.00
C ASN A 31 0.93 -5.15 16.72
N LYS A 32 0.36 -6.36 16.69
CA LYS A 32 1.08 -7.58 16.34
C LYS A 32 0.26 -8.37 15.33
N VAL A 33 0.75 -8.47 14.10
CA VAL A 33 0.12 -9.19 13.00
C VAL A 33 1.13 -10.05 12.30
N ASN A 34 0.84 -11.34 12.16
CA ASN A 34 1.72 -12.29 11.50
C ASN A 34 1.44 -12.37 10.00
N LEU A 35 2.47 -12.20 9.20
CA LEU A 35 2.51 -12.51 7.78
C LEU A 35 3.00 -13.94 7.61
N ARG A 36 2.21 -14.80 6.95
CA ARG A 36 2.53 -16.21 6.77
C ARG A 36 2.92 -16.53 5.33
N GLN A 37 3.60 -17.64 5.15
CA GLN A 37 4.04 -18.10 3.82
C GLN A 37 2.87 -18.62 2.96
N GLY A 38 1.77 -19.06 3.58
CA GLY A 38 0.59 -19.58 2.89
C GLY A 38 -0.72 -19.28 3.63
N PRO A 39 -1.87 -19.59 2.98
CA PRO A 39 -3.20 -19.19 3.45
C PRO A 39 -3.79 -20.15 4.50
N SER A 40 -3.04 -20.46 5.54
CA SER A 40 -3.47 -21.28 6.67
C SER A 40 -2.61 -20.97 7.89
N PHE A 41 -3.12 -21.27 9.09
CA PHE A 41 -2.35 -21.18 10.33
C PHE A 41 -1.22 -22.21 10.45
N ASP A 42 -1.26 -23.27 9.63
CA ASP A 42 -0.21 -24.31 9.58
C ASP A 42 1.05 -23.84 8.84
N TYR A 43 0.94 -22.80 8.04
CA TYR A 43 2.11 -22.23 7.36
C TYR A 43 2.96 -21.40 8.33
N PRO A 44 4.29 -21.46 8.17
CA PRO A 44 5.19 -20.71 9.03
C PRO A 44 4.98 -19.20 8.91
N VAL A 45 5.25 -18.51 10.00
CA VAL A 45 5.30 -17.05 10.04
C VAL A 45 6.55 -16.57 9.33
N LYS A 46 6.39 -15.72 8.34
CA LYS A 46 7.47 -15.12 7.56
C LYS A 46 8.04 -13.89 8.25
N LEU A 47 7.16 -13.02 8.75
CA LEU A 47 7.47 -11.86 9.57
C LEU A 47 6.29 -11.45 10.44
N THR A 48 6.56 -10.66 11.47
CA THR A 48 5.54 -10.10 12.36
C THR A 48 5.58 -8.58 12.31
N TYR A 49 4.48 -7.98 11.88
CA TYR A 49 4.29 -6.53 11.93
C TYR A 49 4.02 -6.08 13.36
N LYS A 50 4.61 -4.96 13.76
CA LYS A 50 4.41 -4.34 15.09
C LYS A 50 3.78 -2.95 15.03
N LYS A 51 3.17 -2.60 13.90
CA LYS A 51 2.57 -1.28 13.69
C LYS A 51 1.10 -1.40 13.28
N LYS A 52 0.22 -1.01 14.21
CA LYS A 52 -1.22 -0.92 13.95
C LYS A 52 -1.52 0.07 12.83
N PHE A 53 -2.53 -0.23 12.03
CA PHE A 53 -3.01 0.56 10.89
C PHE A 53 -2.01 0.74 9.73
N LEU A 54 -0.92 -0.04 9.72
CA LEU A 54 -0.05 -0.10 8.55
C LEU A 54 -0.87 -0.54 7.33
N PRO A 55 -0.87 0.22 6.22
CA PRO A 55 -1.59 -0.17 5.01
C PRO A 55 -0.87 -1.30 4.29
N VAL A 56 -1.65 -2.27 3.81
CA VAL A 56 -1.18 -3.38 2.98
C VAL A 56 -2.07 -3.52 1.75
N LEU A 57 -1.45 -3.79 0.60
CA LEU A 57 -2.16 -4.00 -0.65
C LEU A 57 -2.66 -5.45 -0.71
N ILE A 58 -3.95 -5.64 -0.88
CA ILE A 58 -4.56 -6.96 -1.08
C ILE A 58 -4.49 -7.30 -2.56
N VAL A 59 -3.88 -8.43 -2.88
CA VAL A 59 -3.65 -8.86 -4.26
C VAL A 59 -4.29 -10.21 -4.59
N ASP A 60 -4.70 -10.97 -3.58
CA ASP A 60 -5.37 -12.27 -3.75
C ASP A 60 -6.13 -12.66 -2.48
N LYS A 61 -6.98 -13.66 -2.58
CA LYS A 61 -7.76 -14.22 -1.45
C LYS A 61 -7.80 -15.73 -1.53
N SER A 62 -7.79 -16.37 -0.35
CA SER A 62 -8.05 -17.80 -0.20
C SER A 62 -8.78 -18.01 1.13
N TYR A 63 -10.05 -18.42 1.07
CA TYR A 63 -10.91 -18.53 2.26
C TYR A 63 -10.83 -17.29 3.17
N ASN A 64 -10.44 -17.48 4.42
CA ASN A 64 -10.32 -16.40 5.41
C ASN A 64 -8.93 -15.72 5.42
N PHE A 65 -8.11 -15.94 4.40
CA PHE A 65 -6.81 -15.30 4.24
C PHE A 65 -6.80 -14.35 3.05
N ARG A 66 -5.96 -13.33 3.16
CA ARG A 66 -5.68 -12.37 2.08
C ARG A 66 -4.18 -12.37 1.80
N LYS A 67 -3.84 -12.50 0.52
CA LYS A 67 -2.46 -12.28 0.08
C LYS A 67 -2.20 -10.79 0.04
N VAL A 68 -1.17 -10.35 0.72
CA VAL A 68 -0.84 -8.94 0.86
C VAL A 68 0.56 -8.64 0.35
N ILE A 69 0.76 -7.38 -0.02
CA ILE A 69 2.08 -6.80 -0.28
C ILE A 69 2.19 -5.53 0.56
N ASP A 70 3.27 -5.39 1.32
CA ASP A 70 3.54 -4.20 2.12
C ASP A 70 4.36 -3.15 1.35
N HIS A 71 4.65 -2.03 2.02
CA HIS A 71 5.41 -0.92 1.44
C HIS A 71 6.89 -1.22 1.19
N GLU A 72 7.42 -2.30 1.75
CA GLU A 72 8.78 -2.82 1.53
C GLU A 72 8.82 -4.00 0.55
N ASN A 73 7.69 -4.28 -0.13
CA ASN A 73 7.50 -5.41 -1.05
C ASN A 73 7.55 -6.80 -0.41
N ASN A 74 7.39 -6.91 0.92
CA ASN A 74 7.16 -8.21 1.53
C ASN A 74 5.78 -8.73 1.15
N SER A 75 5.71 -9.97 0.71
CA SER A 75 4.47 -10.64 0.30
C SER A 75 4.20 -11.88 1.15
N GLY A 76 2.95 -12.11 1.46
CA GLY A 76 2.50 -13.27 2.23
C GLY A 76 1.00 -13.19 2.53
N TRP A 77 0.56 -13.99 3.50
CA TRP A 77 -0.84 -14.19 3.82
C TRP A 77 -1.17 -13.74 5.24
N ILE A 78 -2.27 -13.00 5.37
CA ILE A 78 -2.79 -12.50 6.65
C ILE A 78 -4.26 -12.96 6.78
N HIS A 79 -4.63 -13.46 7.97
CA HIS A 79 -6.02 -13.81 8.27
C HIS A 79 -6.89 -12.54 8.36
N ILE A 80 -8.11 -12.59 7.84
CA ILE A 80 -9.02 -11.42 7.77
C ILE A 80 -9.32 -10.78 9.12
N SER A 81 -9.28 -11.53 10.21
CA SER A 81 -9.46 -11.01 11.58
C SER A 81 -8.38 -10.00 11.98
N GLN A 82 -7.22 -10.04 11.32
CA GLN A 82 -6.07 -9.15 11.56
C GLN A 82 -6.08 -7.92 10.66
N LEU A 83 -7.07 -7.80 9.77
CA LEU A 83 -7.23 -6.71 8.82
C LEU A 83 -8.38 -5.79 9.22
N SER A 84 -8.31 -4.54 8.80
CA SER A 84 -9.25 -3.46 9.11
C SER A 84 -9.52 -2.60 7.89
N LYS A 85 -10.70 -1.99 7.86
CA LYS A 85 -11.08 -0.98 6.86
C LYS A 85 -10.74 0.46 7.31
N LYS A 86 -9.97 0.63 8.38
CA LYS A 86 -9.53 1.95 8.84
C LYS A 86 -8.78 2.65 7.73
N LYS A 87 -9.17 3.88 7.40
CA LYS A 87 -8.51 4.69 6.39
C LYS A 87 -7.19 5.24 6.93
N ALA A 88 -6.09 4.75 6.39
CA ALA A 88 -4.74 5.20 6.70
C ALA A 88 -3.81 4.96 5.52
N ALA A 89 -2.81 5.80 5.40
CA ALA A 89 -1.81 5.76 4.35
C ALA A 89 -0.43 6.14 4.87
N LEU A 90 0.61 5.66 4.22
CA LEU A 90 1.98 6.10 4.43
C LEU A 90 2.32 7.25 3.50
N ASN A 91 2.99 8.27 4.02
CA ASN A 91 3.68 9.24 3.19
C ASN A 91 4.86 8.57 2.50
N ILE A 92 4.88 8.60 1.17
CA ILE A 92 5.93 7.96 0.35
C ILE A 92 6.99 8.93 -0.16
N SER A 93 6.80 10.23 0.07
CA SER A 93 7.71 11.28 -0.38
C SER A 93 8.55 11.82 0.77
N ASN A 94 9.77 12.22 0.46
CA ASN A 94 10.57 13.04 1.36
C ASN A 94 10.03 14.48 1.33
N ASN A 95 9.98 15.11 2.50
CA ASN A 95 9.65 16.54 2.61
C ASN A 95 8.25 16.93 2.07
N SER A 96 7.25 16.07 2.27
CA SER A 96 5.86 16.43 1.98
C SER A 96 5.35 17.48 2.96
N ILE A 97 4.64 18.48 2.45
CA ILE A 97 4.08 19.55 3.30
C ILE A 97 2.61 19.29 3.55
N ILE A 98 2.19 19.47 4.82
CA ILE A 98 0.79 19.52 5.21
C ILE A 98 0.36 20.98 5.19
N PHE A 99 -0.73 21.29 4.51
CA PHE A 99 -1.30 22.62 4.36
C PHE A 99 -2.61 22.79 5.16
N LYS A 100 -2.92 24.02 5.54
CA LYS A 100 -4.18 24.35 6.22
C LYS A 100 -5.41 24.13 5.33
N LYS A 101 -5.29 24.37 4.01
CA LYS A 101 -6.32 24.19 2.97
C LYS A 101 -5.76 23.35 1.82
N PRO A 102 -6.59 22.75 0.97
CA PRO A 102 -6.15 21.97 -0.20
C PRO A 102 -5.63 22.87 -1.33
N SER A 103 -4.57 23.60 -1.07
CA SER A 103 -3.95 24.54 -2.00
C SER A 103 -2.50 24.81 -1.59
N TYR A 104 -1.61 24.94 -2.56
CA TYR A 104 -0.21 25.34 -2.36
C TYR A 104 -0.06 26.79 -1.84
N TYR A 105 -1.07 27.62 -2.06
CA TYR A 105 -1.10 29.02 -1.59
C TYR A 105 -1.58 29.14 -0.13
N SER A 106 -1.99 28.03 0.46
CA SER A 106 -2.43 27.97 1.84
C SER A 106 -1.23 27.93 2.80
N LYS A 107 -1.50 28.26 4.07
CA LYS A 107 -0.47 28.20 5.12
C LYS A 107 0.08 26.78 5.29
N PRO A 108 1.40 26.58 5.18
CA PRO A 108 2.03 25.31 5.53
C PRO A 108 1.97 25.10 7.04
N LEU A 109 1.67 23.90 7.49
CA LEU A 109 1.53 23.55 8.90
C LEU A 109 2.70 22.72 9.41
N ALA A 110 3.18 21.76 8.59
CA ALA A 110 4.26 20.85 8.98
C ALA A 110 4.92 20.22 7.74
N LEU A 111 6.15 19.83 7.93
CA LEU A 111 6.91 18.96 7.02
C LEU A 111 6.75 17.52 7.49
N LEU A 112 6.43 16.61 6.56
CA LEU A 112 6.16 15.22 6.85
C LEU A 112 7.26 14.33 6.30
N GLU A 113 7.85 13.53 7.16
CA GLU A 113 8.89 12.57 6.78
C GLU A 113 8.31 11.39 5.98
N LYS A 114 9.11 10.82 5.11
CA LYS A 114 8.79 9.56 4.43
C LYS A 114 8.54 8.43 5.44
N GLY A 115 7.54 7.61 5.18
CA GLY A 115 7.14 6.50 6.05
C GLY A 115 6.23 6.90 7.22
N ARG A 116 5.90 8.18 7.37
CA ARG A 116 4.94 8.63 8.39
C ARG A 116 3.54 8.09 8.08
N LEU A 117 2.93 7.46 9.08
CA LEU A 117 1.54 7.01 9.02
C LEU A 117 0.58 8.18 9.21
N CYS A 118 -0.37 8.30 8.29
CA CYS A 118 -1.39 9.33 8.28
C CYS A 118 -2.78 8.69 8.31
N PHE A 119 -3.65 9.16 9.21
CA PHE A 119 -5.06 8.79 9.18
C PHE A 119 -5.81 9.68 8.19
N VAL A 120 -6.48 9.06 7.21
CA VAL A 120 -7.19 9.78 6.16
C VAL A 120 -8.61 10.07 6.60
N ARG A 121 -9.00 11.34 6.60
CA ARG A 121 -10.36 11.79 6.93
C ARG A 121 -11.24 11.79 5.70
N LYS A 122 -10.79 12.46 4.65
CA LYS A 122 -11.46 12.54 3.35
C LYS A 122 -10.47 12.96 2.27
N CYS A 123 -10.74 12.59 1.03
CA CYS A 123 -10.03 13.10 -0.13
C CYS A 123 -11.01 13.87 -1.03
N LYS A 124 -10.53 14.97 -1.60
CA LYS A 124 -11.26 15.81 -2.56
C LYS A 124 -10.29 16.18 -3.68
N ASN A 125 -10.62 15.75 -4.92
CA ASN A 125 -9.74 15.90 -6.07
C ASN A 125 -8.34 15.30 -5.75
N ASP A 126 -7.27 16.07 -5.92
CA ASP A 126 -5.89 15.64 -5.73
C ASP A 126 -5.37 15.84 -4.28
N TRP A 127 -6.25 16.17 -3.34
CA TRP A 127 -5.91 16.45 -1.96
C TRP A 127 -6.62 15.54 -0.99
N CYS A 128 -5.92 15.14 0.08
CA CYS A 128 -6.52 14.41 1.20
C CYS A 128 -6.32 15.17 2.50
N LYS A 129 -7.41 15.28 3.28
CA LYS A 129 -7.35 15.76 4.66
C LYS A 129 -6.90 14.62 5.54
N ILE A 130 -5.79 14.81 6.24
CA ILE A 130 -5.16 13.80 7.08
C ILE A 130 -4.98 14.29 8.51
N ASN A 131 -4.84 13.32 9.40
CA ASN A 131 -4.43 13.52 10.78
C ASN A 131 -3.18 12.66 11.03
N THR A 132 -2.12 13.29 11.56
CA THR A 132 -0.89 12.60 11.94
C THR A 132 -0.28 13.27 13.17
N GLY A 133 -0.19 12.52 14.28
CA GLY A 133 0.21 13.11 15.56
C GLY A 133 -0.69 14.28 15.93
N LYS A 134 -0.11 15.45 16.20
CA LYS A 134 -0.82 16.69 16.52
C LYS A 134 -1.26 17.52 15.30
N PHE A 135 -0.84 17.13 14.09
CA PHE A 135 -1.14 17.89 12.88
C PHE A 135 -2.41 17.37 12.19
N ASN A 136 -3.25 18.30 11.76
CA ASN A 136 -4.46 18.05 10.98
C ASN A 136 -4.50 19.05 9.82
N GLY A 137 -4.45 18.54 8.59
CA GLY A 137 -4.41 19.41 7.42
C GLY A 137 -4.48 18.62 6.12
N TRP A 138 -4.10 19.26 5.04
CA TRP A 138 -4.22 18.74 3.69
C TRP A 138 -2.86 18.45 3.07
N ILE A 139 -2.75 17.28 2.44
CA ILE A 139 -1.59 16.83 1.70
C ILE A 139 -2.03 16.37 0.32
N GLU A 140 -1.15 16.47 -0.69
CA GLU A 140 -1.45 15.93 -2.00
C GLU A 140 -1.59 14.42 -1.96
N LYS A 141 -2.65 13.92 -2.59
CA LYS A 141 -2.99 12.51 -2.69
C LYS A 141 -1.85 11.66 -3.27
N LYS A 142 -1.09 12.21 -4.24
CA LYS A 142 0.02 11.49 -4.89
C LYS A 142 1.15 11.06 -3.92
N PHE A 143 1.29 11.74 -2.78
CA PHE A 143 2.28 11.42 -1.76
C PHE A 143 1.81 10.35 -0.77
N LEU A 144 0.58 9.89 -0.88
CA LEU A 144 -0.01 8.91 0.01
C LEU A 144 -0.14 7.55 -0.67
N ARG A 145 0.28 6.50 0.03
CA ARG A 145 0.06 5.12 -0.37
C ARG A 145 -0.68 4.37 0.74
N GLY A 146 -1.87 3.89 0.45
CA GLY A 146 -2.70 3.19 1.42
C GLY A 146 -4.19 3.28 1.12
N ARG A 147 -5.00 3.10 2.18
CA ARG A 147 -6.45 3.19 2.10
C ARG A 147 -6.90 4.65 2.29
N LEU A 148 -7.31 5.25 1.20
CA LEU A 148 -7.78 6.64 1.14
C LEU A 148 -9.31 6.74 1.30
#